data_ee4d67369552952bd1ee1611ffd82736
#
_entry.id   ee4d67369552952bd1ee1611ffd82736
#
_cell.length_a   1.000
_cell.length_b   1.000
_cell.length_c   1.000
_cell.angle_alpha   90.00
_cell.angle_beta   90.00
_cell.angle_gamma   90.00
#
_symmetry.space_group_name_H-M   'P 1'
#
loop_
_entity.id
_entity.type
_entity.pdbx_description
1 polymer ?
#
loop_
_entity_poly.entity_id
_entity_poly.type
_entity_poly.pdbx_seq_one_letter_code
_entity_poly.pdbx_strand_id
1 'polypeptide(L)'
;MANKPLQFFVQTKTMNVGPNKGQEMQTAIPTGRKRVDFRNFCKQVAKNTTFSEREVAAMLNEAVSTARDIVANGDSVEFGDMGTLTPSFRSHAVPKGKPFHAAEHIVKPVVRLTLSRKYFELKDVSFEQV
;
A
#
# COMPACT_ATOMS: atom_id res chain seq x y z
N MET A 1 14.08 1.08 -21.81
CA MET A 1 12.68 1.29 -22.19
C MET A 1 12.16 2.54 -21.49
N ALA A 2 11.62 3.47 -22.27
CA ALA A 2 11.05 4.69 -21.70
C ALA A 2 9.77 4.36 -20.92
N ASN A 3 9.70 4.80 -19.72
CA ASN A 3 8.51 4.60 -18.91
C ASN A 3 7.45 5.63 -19.28
N LYS A 4 6.20 5.17 -19.25
CA LYS A 4 5.06 6.06 -19.42
C LYS A 4 5.07 7.09 -18.29
N PRO A 5 4.87 8.38 -18.57
CA PRO A 5 4.82 9.39 -17.52
C PRO A 5 3.63 9.18 -16.59
N LEU A 6 3.78 9.62 -15.35
CA LEU A 6 2.67 9.66 -14.41
C LEU A 6 1.82 10.88 -14.76
N GLN A 7 0.56 10.64 -15.08
CA GLN A 7 -0.37 11.69 -15.46
C GLN A 7 -1.02 12.33 -14.25
N PHE A 8 -1.27 13.62 -14.33
CA PHE A 8 -1.93 14.36 -13.27
C PHE A 8 -2.81 15.45 -13.86
N PHE A 9 -3.79 15.89 -13.08
CA PHE A 9 -4.52 17.11 -13.36
C PHE A 9 -4.37 18.05 -12.16
N VAL A 10 -4.54 19.34 -12.42
CA VAL A 10 -4.43 20.34 -11.37
C VAL A 10 -5.82 20.64 -10.83
N GLN A 11 -5.94 20.61 -9.51
CA GLN A 11 -7.16 20.98 -8.80
C GLN A 11 -6.90 22.23 -7.97
N THR A 12 -7.82 23.19 -8.05
CA THR A 12 -7.77 24.37 -7.21
C THR A 12 -8.65 24.16 -6.00
N LYS A 13 -8.11 24.47 -4.82
CA LYS A 13 -8.82 24.31 -3.56
C LYS A 13 -8.54 25.49 -2.64
N THR A 14 -9.59 26.00 -2.00
CA THR A 14 -9.45 27.03 -0.98
C THR A 14 -9.06 26.39 0.34
N MET A 15 -7.99 26.90 0.94
CA MET A 15 -7.52 26.40 2.23
C MET A 15 -8.37 26.95 3.36
N ASN A 16 -8.84 26.05 4.23
CA ASN A 16 -9.68 26.41 5.38
C ASN A 16 -8.90 26.53 6.68
N VAL A 17 -7.67 26.01 6.72
CA VAL A 17 -6.83 26.00 7.91
C VAL A 17 -5.37 26.24 7.53
N GLY A 18 -4.55 26.63 8.51
CA GLY A 18 -3.13 26.82 8.34
C GLY A 18 -2.74 28.22 7.87
N PRO A 19 -1.44 28.44 7.60
CA PRO A 19 -0.91 29.76 7.24
C PRO A 19 -1.49 30.32 5.93
N ASN A 20 -1.99 29.44 5.05
CA ASN A 20 -2.56 29.83 3.75
C ASN A 20 -4.10 29.89 3.77
N LYS A 21 -4.70 30.00 4.96
CA LYS A 21 -6.15 30.08 5.11
C LYS A 21 -6.74 31.21 4.25
N GLY A 22 -7.77 30.88 3.48
CA GLY A 22 -8.45 31.83 2.58
C GLY A 22 -7.81 31.99 1.22
N GLN A 23 -6.66 31.38 0.97
CA GLN A 23 -6.00 31.39 -0.33
C GLN A 23 -6.43 30.21 -1.19
N GLU A 24 -6.51 30.44 -2.49
CA GLU A 24 -6.70 29.37 -3.45
C GLU A 24 -5.34 28.75 -3.77
N MET A 25 -5.27 27.43 -3.61
CA MET A 25 -4.04 26.67 -3.84
C MET A 25 -4.26 25.64 -4.93
N GLN A 26 -3.25 25.43 -5.75
CA GLN A 26 -3.29 24.42 -6.81
C GLN A 26 -2.54 23.18 -6.34
N THR A 27 -3.15 22.02 -6.57
CA THR A 27 -2.58 20.73 -6.19
C THR A 27 -2.69 19.77 -7.36
N ALA A 28 -1.61 19.00 -7.60
CA ALA A 28 -1.63 17.96 -8.61
C ALA A 28 -2.29 16.70 -8.05
N ILE A 29 -3.21 16.13 -8.82
CA ILE A 29 -3.92 14.91 -8.49
C ILE A 29 -3.54 13.84 -9.51
N PRO A 30 -3.03 12.67 -9.09
CA PRO A 30 -2.69 11.59 -10.02
C PRO A 30 -3.91 11.08 -10.79
N THR A 31 -3.71 10.77 -12.05
CA THR A 31 -4.78 10.23 -12.90
C THR A 31 -4.19 9.30 -13.96
N GLY A 32 -5.03 8.71 -14.80
CA GLY A 32 -4.60 7.93 -15.95
C GLY A 32 -3.96 6.59 -15.58
N ARG A 33 -4.15 6.10 -14.36
CA ARG A 33 -3.61 4.83 -13.93
C ARG A 33 -4.49 3.69 -14.43
N LYS A 34 -3.87 2.72 -15.10
CA LYS A 34 -4.55 1.50 -15.51
C LYS A 34 -4.38 0.46 -14.40
N ARG A 35 -5.42 -0.30 -14.15
CA ARG A 35 -5.36 -1.41 -13.23
C ARG A 35 -4.99 -2.67 -14.00
N VAL A 36 -3.87 -3.29 -13.59
CA VAL A 36 -3.51 -4.62 -14.06
C VAL A 36 -4.14 -5.62 -13.09
N ASP A 37 -5.07 -6.42 -13.56
CA ASP A 37 -5.73 -7.39 -12.68
C ASP A 37 -4.80 -8.55 -12.32
N PHE A 38 -5.23 -9.38 -11.36
CA PHE A 38 -4.40 -10.47 -10.86
C PHE A 38 -4.03 -11.47 -11.97
N ARG A 39 -4.97 -11.80 -12.82
CA ARG A 39 -4.73 -12.73 -13.92
C ARG A 39 -3.66 -12.23 -14.87
N ASN A 40 -3.75 -10.97 -15.28
CA ASN A 40 -2.76 -10.35 -16.16
C ASN A 40 -1.41 -10.17 -15.47
N PHE A 41 -1.40 -9.91 -14.19
CA PHE A 41 -0.18 -9.87 -13.40
C PHE A 41 0.53 -11.22 -13.41
N CYS A 42 -0.20 -12.31 -13.14
CA CYS A 42 0.34 -13.67 -13.20
C CYS A 42 0.88 -14.02 -14.59
N LYS A 43 0.16 -13.59 -15.62
CA LYS A 43 0.57 -13.81 -17.00
C LYS A 43 1.90 -13.12 -17.32
N GLN A 44 2.07 -11.90 -16.85
CA GLN A 44 3.33 -11.17 -17.04
C GLN A 44 4.49 -11.80 -16.26
N VAL A 45 4.24 -12.27 -15.04
CA VAL A 45 5.24 -12.99 -14.26
C VAL A 45 5.65 -14.27 -14.98
N ALA A 46 4.67 -15.03 -15.48
CA ALA A 46 4.92 -16.30 -16.17
C ALA A 46 5.81 -16.12 -17.41
N LYS A 47 5.72 -14.99 -18.11
CA LYS A 47 6.56 -14.72 -19.28
C LYS A 47 8.06 -14.70 -18.95
N ASN A 48 8.41 -14.38 -17.72
CA ASN A 48 9.80 -14.29 -17.28
C ASN A 48 10.28 -15.55 -16.56
N THR A 49 9.46 -16.60 -16.53
CA THR A 49 9.76 -17.84 -15.84
C THR A 49 9.39 -19.04 -16.72
N THR A 50 9.74 -20.24 -16.25
CA THR A 50 9.32 -21.49 -16.89
C THR A 50 7.94 -21.95 -16.38
N PHE A 51 7.35 -21.23 -15.42
CA PHE A 51 6.05 -21.57 -14.88
C PHE A 51 4.90 -21.10 -15.77
N SER A 52 3.80 -21.83 -15.74
CA SER A 52 2.57 -21.40 -16.40
C SER A 52 1.87 -20.30 -15.60
N GLU A 53 0.95 -19.60 -16.23
CA GLU A 53 0.11 -18.59 -15.57
C GLU A 53 -0.62 -19.19 -14.37
N ARG A 54 -1.16 -20.40 -14.51
CA ARG A 54 -1.88 -21.08 -13.42
C ARG A 54 -0.97 -21.44 -12.25
N GLU A 55 0.25 -21.87 -12.54
CA GLU A 55 1.22 -22.18 -11.51
C GLU A 55 1.62 -20.93 -10.72
N VAL A 56 1.84 -19.81 -11.42
CA VAL A 56 2.13 -18.53 -10.78
C VAL A 56 0.98 -18.11 -9.87
N ALA A 57 -0.25 -18.20 -10.36
CA ALA A 57 -1.44 -17.83 -9.57
C ALA A 57 -1.56 -18.72 -8.33
N ALA A 58 -1.35 -20.02 -8.47
CA ALA A 58 -1.42 -20.97 -7.36
C ALA A 58 -0.36 -20.64 -6.29
N MET A 59 0.87 -20.35 -6.72
CA MET A 59 1.96 -20.02 -5.80
C MET A 59 1.72 -18.71 -5.06
N LEU A 60 1.24 -17.69 -5.77
CA LEU A 60 0.95 -16.40 -5.15
C LEU A 60 -0.20 -16.51 -4.14
N ASN A 61 -1.25 -17.25 -4.50
CA ASN A 61 -2.38 -17.46 -3.59
C ASN A 61 -1.95 -18.23 -2.35
N GLU A 62 -1.10 -19.24 -2.49
CA GLU A 62 -0.57 -19.99 -1.35
C GLU A 62 0.32 -19.10 -0.47
N ALA A 63 1.16 -18.27 -1.10
CA ALA A 63 2.01 -17.33 -0.36
C ALA A 63 1.17 -16.36 0.47
N VAL A 64 0.10 -15.82 -0.09
CA VAL A 64 -0.80 -14.90 0.62
C VAL A 64 -1.53 -15.62 1.76
N SER A 65 -2.00 -16.83 1.53
CA SER A 65 -2.68 -17.64 2.55
C SER A 65 -1.75 -17.96 3.72
N THR A 66 -0.51 -18.35 3.43
CA THR A 66 0.51 -18.60 4.44
C THR A 66 0.83 -17.34 5.24
N ALA A 67 0.98 -16.21 4.55
CA ALA A 67 1.25 -14.93 5.20
C ALA A 67 0.10 -14.54 6.14
N ARG A 68 -1.14 -14.76 5.71
CA ARG A 68 -2.30 -14.48 6.56
C ARG A 68 -2.27 -15.30 7.85
N ASP A 69 -1.92 -16.56 7.75
CA ASP A 69 -1.84 -17.42 8.93
C ASP A 69 -0.74 -16.96 9.90
N ILE A 70 0.39 -16.52 9.37
CA ILE A 70 1.50 -16.02 10.19
C ILE A 70 1.09 -14.73 10.92
N VAL A 71 0.50 -13.78 10.22
CA VAL A 71 0.10 -12.52 10.86
C VAL A 71 -1.07 -12.71 11.82
N ALA A 72 -1.92 -13.70 11.58
CA ALA A 72 -3.01 -14.04 12.50
C ALA A 72 -2.46 -14.57 13.82
N ASN A 73 -1.27 -15.17 13.82
CA ASN A 73 -0.58 -15.61 15.02
C ASN A 73 0.23 -14.51 15.70
N GLY A 74 0.20 -13.29 15.18
CA GLY A 74 0.88 -12.14 15.77
C GLY A 74 2.30 -11.90 15.27
N ASP A 75 2.74 -12.62 14.25
CA ASP A 75 4.10 -12.51 13.72
C ASP A 75 4.14 -11.68 12.44
N SER A 76 5.30 -11.10 12.15
CA SER A 76 5.54 -10.36 10.91
C SER A 76 6.08 -11.28 9.83
N VAL A 77 5.80 -10.95 8.56
CA VAL A 77 6.30 -11.71 7.41
C VAL A 77 7.06 -10.78 6.48
N GLU A 78 8.28 -11.17 6.13
CA GLU A 78 9.02 -10.49 5.06
C GLU A 78 8.71 -11.15 3.72
N PHE A 79 8.29 -10.33 2.75
CA PHE A 79 8.05 -10.76 1.37
C PHE A 79 9.23 -10.40 0.44
N GLY A 80 10.44 -10.42 0.96
CA GLY A 80 11.59 -9.99 0.19
C GLY A 80 11.47 -8.52 -0.21
N ASP A 81 11.68 -8.24 -1.47
CA ASP A 81 11.68 -6.86 -1.98
C ASP A 81 10.31 -6.18 -1.94
N MET A 82 9.23 -6.93 -1.79
CA MET A 82 7.90 -6.34 -1.64
C MET A 82 7.76 -5.55 -0.35
N GLY A 83 8.42 -6.00 0.71
CA GLY A 83 8.32 -5.36 2.01
C GLY A 83 7.91 -6.32 3.11
N THR A 84 7.39 -5.78 4.20
CA THR A 84 7.05 -6.54 5.39
C THR A 84 5.59 -6.36 5.76
N LEU A 85 4.91 -7.46 6.01
CA LEU A 85 3.53 -7.49 6.48
C LEU A 85 3.55 -7.63 8.01
N THR A 86 2.92 -6.70 8.73
CA THR A 86 2.98 -6.66 10.20
C THR A 86 1.58 -6.55 10.78
N PRO A 87 1.24 -7.43 11.75
CA PRO A 87 -0.01 -7.27 12.47
C PRO A 87 0.09 -6.12 13.48
N SER A 88 -1.00 -5.41 13.69
CA SER A 88 -1.08 -4.31 14.62
C SER A 88 -2.52 -4.15 15.11
N PHE A 89 -2.77 -3.13 15.87
CA PHE A 89 -4.12 -2.79 16.31
C PHE A 89 -4.20 -1.30 16.59
N ARG A 90 -5.44 -0.81 16.69
CA ARG A 90 -5.74 0.55 17.11
C ARG A 90 -6.25 0.51 18.53
N SER A 91 -5.83 1.48 19.35
CA SER A 91 -6.29 1.58 20.71
C SER A 91 -6.72 3.01 21.03
N HIS A 92 -7.63 3.14 21.99
CA HIS A 92 -7.97 4.43 22.57
C HIS A 92 -7.02 4.73 23.72
N ALA A 93 -6.59 5.97 23.80
CA ALA A 93 -5.78 6.43 24.92
C ALA A 93 -6.61 6.49 26.19
N VAL A 94 -6.00 6.11 27.32
CA VAL A 94 -6.61 6.16 28.63
C VAL A 94 -5.71 7.01 29.54
N PRO A 95 -6.28 7.92 30.34
CA PRO A 95 -5.47 8.73 31.25
C PRO A 95 -4.67 7.85 32.21
N LYS A 96 -3.45 8.28 32.52
CA LYS A 96 -2.59 7.60 33.49
C LYS A 96 -3.30 7.60 34.85
N GLY A 97 -3.33 6.42 35.48
CA GLY A 97 -4.02 6.25 36.76
C GLY A 97 -5.39 5.62 36.64
N LYS A 98 -5.96 5.53 35.43
CA LYS A 98 -7.17 4.77 35.17
C LYS A 98 -6.81 3.39 34.64
N PRO A 99 -7.60 2.33 34.95
CA PRO A 99 -7.28 0.99 34.47
C PRO A 99 -7.46 0.90 32.95
N PHE A 100 -6.54 0.20 32.30
CA PHE A 100 -6.62 -0.08 30.86
C PHE A 100 -7.24 -1.46 30.66
N HIS A 101 -8.33 -1.50 29.90
CA HIS A 101 -9.04 -2.75 29.58
C HIS A 101 -8.97 -3.03 28.09
N ALA A 102 -8.30 -4.12 27.72
CA ALA A 102 -8.10 -4.49 26.32
C ALA A 102 -9.42 -4.58 25.54
N ALA A 103 -10.45 -5.17 26.16
CA ALA A 103 -11.75 -5.35 25.52
C ALA A 103 -12.45 -4.02 25.17
N GLU A 104 -12.18 -2.97 25.92
CA GLU A 104 -12.81 -1.66 25.73
C GLU A 104 -11.92 -0.68 24.94
N HIS A 105 -10.61 -0.77 25.12
CA HIS A 105 -9.66 0.22 24.64
C HIS A 105 -8.88 -0.21 23.42
N ILE A 106 -8.80 -1.49 23.12
CA ILE A 106 -8.25 -1.97 21.83
C ILE A 106 -9.43 -2.18 20.90
N VAL A 107 -9.46 -1.35 19.85
CA VAL A 107 -10.65 -1.23 19.02
C VAL A 107 -10.67 -2.26 17.90
N LYS A 108 -9.56 -2.45 17.18
CA LYS A 108 -9.58 -3.23 15.97
C LYS A 108 -8.19 -3.76 15.62
N PRO A 109 -8.05 -5.07 15.34
CA PRO A 109 -6.83 -5.58 14.74
C PRO A 109 -6.71 -5.09 13.30
N VAL A 110 -5.49 -4.76 12.88
CA VAL A 110 -5.19 -4.31 11.53
C VAL A 110 -3.91 -4.98 11.06
N VAL A 111 -3.76 -5.09 9.75
CA VAL A 111 -2.53 -5.58 9.14
C VAL A 111 -1.98 -4.48 8.25
N ARG A 112 -0.69 -4.23 8.36
CA ARG A 112 -0.02 -3.19 7.57
C ARG A 112 1.05 -3.78 6.70
N LEU A 113 1.11 -3.32 5.47
CA LEU A 113 2.19 -3.65 4.54
C LEU A 113 3.11 -2.44 4.43
N THR A 114 4.38 -2.63 4.81
CA THR A 114 5.41 -1.60 4.65
C THR A 114 6.29 -1.99 3.48
N LEU A 115 6.21 -1.22 2.40
CA LEU A 115 7.00 -1.49 1.19
C LEU A 115 8.48 -1.27 1.45
N SER A 116 9.32 -2.03 0.76
CA SER A 116 10.76 -1.78 0.73
C SER A 116 11.02 -0.45 0.02
N ARG A 117 11.49 0.54 0.75
CA ARG A 117 11.76 1.88 0.19
C ARG A 117 12.81 1.82 -0.90
N LYS A 118 13.85 1.03 -0.69
CA LYS A 118 14.96 0.92 -1.64
C LYS A 118 14.50 0.30 -2.96
N TYR A 119 13.71 -0.75 -2.90
CA TYR A 119 13.28 -1.46 -4.11
C TYR A 119 12.19 -0.68 -4.85
N PHE A 120 11.27 -0.05 -4.13
CA PHE A 120 10.15 0.70 -4.73
C PHE A 120 10.43 2.20 -4.86
N GLU A 121 11.68 2.61 -4.78
CA GLU A 121 12.05 3.99 -5.07
C GLU A 121 11.89 4.25 -6.57
N LEU A 122 10.94 5.14 -6.90
CA LEU A 122 10.67 5.47 -8.29
C LEU A 122 11.64 6.54 -8.78
N LYS A 123 12.67 6.09 -9.50
CA LYS A 123 13.64 6.97 -10.15
C LYS A 123 13.28 7.11 -11.62
N ASP A 124 13.75 8.17 -12.25
CA ASP A 124 13.55 8.41 -13.68
C ASP A 124 12.07 8.47 -14.08
N VAL A 125 11.24 8.98 -13.18
CA VAL A 125 9.81 9.16 -13.41
C VAL A 125 9.55 10.55 -13.95
N SER A 126 8.80 10.65 -15.04
CA SER A 126 8.34 11.90 -15.60
C SER A 126 6.87 12.13 -15.30
N PHE A 127 6.43 13.38 -15.43
CA PHE A 127 5.06 13.77 -15.12
C PHE A 127 4.44 14.46 -16.33
N GLU A 128 3.17 14.17 -16.58
CA GLU A 128 2.43 14.75 -17.71
C GLU A 128 1.09 15.28 -17.21
N GLN A 129 0.85 16.56 -17.47
CA GLN A 129 -0.43 17.19 -17.14
C GLN A 129 -1.46 16.89 -18.23
N VAL A 130 -2.64 16.48 -17.82
CA VAL A 130 -3.77 16.25 -18.72
C VAL A 130 -4.87 17.25 -18.51
#